data_4b6b6576b8fd33182377864eb3f4da45
#
_entry.id   4b6b6576b8fd33182377864eb3f4da45
#
_cell.length_a   1.000
_cell.length_b   1.000
_cell.length_c   1.000
_cell.angle_alpha   90.00
_cell.angle_beta   90.00
_cell.angle_gamma   90.00
#
_symmetry.space_group_name_H-M   'P 1'
#
loop_
_entity.id
_entity.type
_entity.pdbx_description
1 polymer ?
#
loop_
_entity_poly.entity_id
_entity_poly.type
_entity_poly.pdbx_seq_one_letter_code
_entity_poly.pdbx_strand_id
1 'polypeptide(L)'
;MNSDSSYQKRVIDFVSKDFTTLNSQYTIEEALVQIREKGLGERIIYFYVIDNEQKLVGVLPTRRLLMGKLDQRLEDIMVPHVAALPESASIYDALEFFATYRFLAFPVVDEDRKIIGVVDVNFFTEKLLNTDEPEEVNDVFEELGFKISEIKNASPTKAWKFRFPWLLATITSGTTCAVFAGLFKATMAANVILASFLALVLGLAESMSIQSMTVTIQILHANKPSGKWYIKNLFRELTTGLLIGVSCGLIVALLVLAWKHTLVHAAIIGGSIILTQLIATINGLSIPSALHALKLDPKIAAGPITLGLTDIFSILIYLGAASLVL
;
A
#
# COMPACT_ATOMS: atom_id res chain seq x y z
N MET A 1 -8.79 17.33 9.52
CA MET A 1 -8.05 18.57 9.77
C MET A 1 -7.17 18.44 11.02
N ASN A 2 -6.51 17.29 11.26
CA ASN A 2 -5.61 17.06 12.42
C ASN A 2 -4.30 16.33 12.06
N SER A 3 -4.03 16.04 10.79
CA SER A 3 -2.79 15.38 10.37
C SER A 3 -1.55 16.28 10.42
N ASP A 4 -1.71 17.62 10.37
CA ASP A 4 -0.58 18.56 10.46
C ASP A 4 0.08 18.62 11.86
N SER A 5 -0.61 18.23 12.92
CA SER A 5 -0.05 18.36 14.27
C SER A 5 0.92 17.23 14.65
N SER A 6 0.83 16.07 14.04
CA SER A 6 1.71 14.93 14.34
C SER A 6 3.11 15.09 13.74
N TYR A 7 3.23 15.65 12.55
CA TYR A 7 4.53 15.89 11.89
C TYR A 7 5.30 17.08 12.48
N GLN A 8 4.64 17.95 13.25
CA GLN A 8 5.28 19.06 13.98
C GLN A 8 5.78 18.66 15.38
N LYS A 9 5.54 17.42 15.83
CA LYS A 9 6.11 16.94 17.08
C LYS A 9 7.64 16.91 16.99
N ARG A 10 8.30 17.12 18.13
CA ARG A 10 9.78 17.13 18.19
C ARG A 10 10.32 15.73 18.05
N VAL A 11 11.39 15.57 17.29
CA VAL A 11 12.07 14.28 17.08
C VAL A 11 12.57 13.67 18.39
N ILE A 12 12.89 14.49 19.40
CA ILE A 12 13.38 14.05 20.70
C ILE A 12 12.40 13.12 21.45
N ASP A 13 11.09 13.24 21.18
CA ASP A 13 10.08 12.37 21.80
C ASP A 13 10.11 10.94 21.24
N PHE A 14 10.85 10.74 20.13
CA PHE A 14 10.92 9.50 19.36
C PHE A 14 12.33 8.87 19.37
N VAL A 15 13.28 9.46 20.06
CA VAL A 15 14.65 8.93 20.14
C VAL A 15 14.74 7.66 20.98
N SER A 16 15.57 6.73 20.55
CA SER A 16 16.05 5.62 21.37
C SER A 16 17.29 6.06 22.13
N LYS A 17 17.39 5.66 23.39
CA LYS A 17 18.61 5.81 24.20
C LYS A 17 19.52 4.58 24.11
N ASP A 18 19.13 3.59 23.34
CA ASP A 18 19.92 2.38 23.11
C ASP A 18 20.90 2.61 21.95
N PHE A 19 22.03 3.22 22.26
CA PHE A 19 23.12 3.45 21.31
C PHE A 19 24.48 3.34 22.00
N THR A 20 25.50 3.00 21.24
CA THR A 20 26.87 2.84 21.76
C THR A 20 27.79 3.92 21.21
N THR A 21 28.49 4.60 22.11
CA THR A 21 29.52 5.59 21.78
C THR A 21 30.91 5.01 22.04
N LEU A 22 31.85 5.33 21.15
CA LEU A 22 33.25 4.94 21.25
C LEU A 22 34.14 6.20 21.17
N ASN A 23 35.22 6.25 21.92
CA ASN A 23 36.14 7.38 21.84
C ASN A 23 36.99 7.29 20.57
N SER A 24 37.18 8.41 19.87
CA SER A 24 37.96 8.51 18.62
C SER A 24 39.40 8.05 18.74
N GLN A 25 39.98 8.22 19.92
CA GLN A 25 41.39 7.87 20.22
C GLN A 25 41.60 6.38 20.48
N TYR A 26 40.56 5.60 20.69
CA TYR A 26 40.67 4.16 20.90
C TYR A 26 41.15 3.45 19.66
N THR A 27 41.92 2.38 19.88
CA THR A 27 42.16 1.36 18.87
C THR A 27 40.93 0.46 18.69
N ILE A 28 40.91 -0.31 17.61
CA ILE A 28 39.85 -1.31 17.40
C ILE A 28 39.82 -2.32 18.55
N GLU A 29 41.00 -2.74 19.06
CA GLU A 29 41.11 -3.67 20.17
C GLU A 29 40.46 -3.11 21.44
N GLU A 30 40.79 -1.87 21.82
CA GLU A 30 40.21 -1.18 22.97
C GLU A 30 38.68 -0.97 22.81
N ALA A 31 38.23 -0.62 21.62
CA ALA A 31 36.81 -0.48 21.30
C ALA A 31 36.05 -1.79 21.46
N LEU A 32 36.62 -2.91 20.98
CA LEU A 32 36.01 -4.23 21.14
C LEU A 32 35.95 -4.69 22.59
N VAL A 33 36.98 -4.37 23.41
CA VAL A 33 36.95 -4.62 24.86
C VAL A 33 35.83 -3.82 25.51
N GLN A 34 35.73 -2.53 25.22
CA GLN A 34 34.68 -1.66 25.79
C GLN A 34 33.27 -2.14 25.40
N ILE A 35 33.06 -2.58 24.14
CA ILE A 35 31.80 -3.12 23.67
C ILE A 35 31.44 -4.39 24.43
N ARG A 36 32.38 -5.28 24.69
CA ARG A 36 32.16 -6.52 25.46
C ARG A 36 31.83 -6.27 26.92
N GLU A 37 32.47 -5.26 27.54
CA GLU A 37 32.25 -4.91 28.95
C GLU A 37 30.90 -4.22 29.17
N LYS A 38 30.52 -3.28 28.30
CA LYS A 38 29.28 -2.50 28.42
C LYS A 38 28.05 -3.25 27.88
N GLY A 39 28.27 -4.29 27.08
CA GLY A 39 27.23 -4.96 26.33
C GLY A 39 26.83 -4.19 25.08
N LEU A 40 26.12 -4.87 24.20
CA LEU A 40 25.47 -4.29 23.02
C LEU A 40 23.99 -4.17 23.29
N GLY A 41 23.39 -3.04 22.93
CA GLY A 41 21.93 -2.94 22.86
C GLY A 41 21.33 -3.90 21.82
N GLU A 42 20.04 -4.09 21.85
CA GLU A 42 19.36 -5.06 20.98
C GLU A 42 19.39 -4.68 19.49
N ARG A 43 19.58 -3.39 19.16
CA ARG A 43 19.47 -2.86 17.79
C ARG A 43 20.62 -1.92 17.43
N ILE A 44 21.85 -2.42 17.34
CA ILE A 44 22.99 -1.59 16.93
C ILE A 44 23.22 -1.67 15.44
N ILE A 45 22.96 -0.55 14.73
CA ILE A 45 23.23 -0.38 13.32
C ILE A 45 24.59 0.25 13.09
N TYR A 46 24.93 1.27 13.91
CA TYR A 46 26.17 2.04 13.84
C TYR A 46 26.75 2.28 15.23
N PHE A 47 28.09 2.40 15.31
CA PHE A 47 28.77 2.92 16.49
C PHE A 47 29.06 4.41 16.27
N TYR A 48 28.71 5.24 17.23
CA TYR A 48 28.95 6.68 17.16
C TYR A 48 30.29 7.02 17.83
N VAL A 49 31.14 7.77 17.10
CA VAL A 49 32.45 8.12 17.57
C VAL A 49 32.40 9.54 18.16
N ILE A 50 32.87 9.66 19.40
CA ILE A 50 32.91 10.90 20.16
C ILE A 50 34.35 11.28 20.49
N ASP A 51 34.59 12.57 20.68
CA ASP A 51 35.87 13.08 21.19
C ASP A 51 35.93 13.06 22.72
N ASN A 52 37.02 13.63 23.27
CA ASN A 52 37.21 13.73 24.71
C ASN A 52 36.23 14.71 25.39
N GLU A 53 35.61 15.60 24.63
CA GLU A 53 34.56 16.52 25.10
C GLU A 53 33.15 15.93 24.95
N GLN A 54 33.02 14.63 24.57
CA GLN A 54 31.79 13.91 24.33
C GLN A 54 31.00 14.41 23.09
N LYS A 55 31.62 15.16 22.19
CA LYS A 55 31.01 15.64 20.95
C LYS A 55 31.08 14.57 19.87
N LEU A 56 30.04 14.49 19.08
CA LEU A 56 29.95 13.58 17.93
C LEU A 56 30.91 14.01 16.82
N VAL A 57 31.92 13.20 16.53
CA VAL A 57 32.96 13.46 15.52
C VAL A 57 32.91 12.50 14.33
N GLY A 58 32.28 11.33 14.50
CA GLY A 58 32.22 10.34 13.46
C GLY A 58 31.18 9.25 13.68
N VAL A 59 30.98 8.42 12.67
CA VAL A 59 30.23 7.17 12.76
C VAL A 59 31.08 6.03 12.23
N LEU A 60 31.06 4.90 12.93
CA LEU A 60 31.81 3.72 12.56
C LEU A 60 30.84 2.60 12.17
N PRO A 61 30.77 2.25 10.87
CA PRO A 61 30.00 1.09 10.43
C PRO A 61 30.56 -0.19 11.04
N THR A 62 29.72 -1.06 11.55
CA THR A 62 30.09 -2.36 12.16
C THR A 62 31.06 -3.15 11.29
N ARG A 63 30.86 -3.12 9.96
CA ARG A 63 31.75 -3.79 9.02
C ARG A 63 33.20 -3.28 9.11
N ARG A 64 33.43 -1.98 9.24
CA ARG A 64 34.80 -1.41 9.34
C ARG A 64 35.46 -1.82 10.64
N LEU A 65 34.71 -1.83 11.75
CA LEU A 65 35.21 -2.30 13.05
C LEU A 65 35.63 -3.78 12.98
N LEU A 66 34.88 -4.63 12.30
CA LEU A 66 35.18 -6.08 12.21
C LEU A 66 36.30 -6.42 11.22
N MET A 67 36.53 -5.59 10.20
CA MET A 67 37.48 -5.87 9.12
C MET A 67 38.81 -5.09 9.28
N GLY A 68 38.88 -4.13 10.20
CA GLY A 68 40.05 -3.34 10.45
C GLY A 68 41.13 -4.11 11.24
N LYS A 69 42.36 -3.61 11.23
CA LYS A 69 43.44 -4.14 12.07
C LYS A 69 43.26 -3.70 13.51
N LEU A 70 43.56 -4.56 14.48
CA LEU A 70 43.32 -4.29 15.90
C LEU A 70 44.05 -3.06 16.44
N ASP A 71 45.20 -2.72 15.87
CA ASP A 71 46.05 -1.58 16.22
C ASP A 71 45.63 -0.25 15.57
N GLN A 72 44.69 -0.27 14.64
CA GLN A 72 44.16 0.95 13.98
C GLN A 72 43.30 1.77 14.92
N ARG A 73 43.49 3.11 14.89
CA ARG A 73 42.66 4.05 15.66
C ARG A 73 41.30 4.24 15.01
N LEU A 74 40.27 4.48 15.83
CA LEU A 74 38.92 4.70 15.32
C LEU A 74 38.80 5.96 14.47
N GLU A 75 39.59 7.00 14.77
CA GLU A 75 39.62 8.24 13.96
C GLU A 75 40.08 8.00 12.52
N ASP A 76 40.92 6.98 12.25
CA ASP A 76 41.42 6.66 10.91
C ASP A 76 40.41 5.89 10.05
N ILE A 77 39.48 5.18 10.71
CA ILE A 77 38.50 4.27 10.03
C ILE A 77 37.06 4.74 10.13
N MET A 78 36.76 5.73 10.96
CA MET A 78 35.41 6.30 11.04
C MET A 78 35.04 7.05 9.77
N VAL A 79 33.75 7.30 9.59
CA VAL A 79 33.25 8.26 8.62
C VAL A 79 33.09 9.60 9.34
N PRO A 80 33.89 10.60 9.01
CA PRO A 80 33.80 11.94 9.60
C PRO A 80 32.55 12.67 9.03
N HIS A 81 32.19 13.81 9.63
CA HIS A 81 31.08 14.67 9.18
C HIS A 81 29.72 13.96 9.14
N VAL A 82 29.33 13.40 10.28
CA VAL A 82 28.04 12.72 10.43
C VAL A 82 26.90 13.71 10.30
N ALA A 83 25.95 13.39 9.42
CA ALA A 83 24.65 14.05 9.39
C ALA A 83 23.91 13.71 10.70
N ALA A 84 23.62 14.70 11.51
CA ALA A 84 22.93 14.57 12.79
C ALA A 84 21.71 15.48 12.82
N LEU A 85 20.64 15.03 13.44
CA LEU A 85 19.44 15.82 13.66
C LEU A 85 19.62 16.67 14.92
N PRO A 86 19.30 17.97 14.90
CA PRO A 86 19.28 18.76 16.14
C PRO A 86 18.08 18.34 17.01
N GLU A 87 18.15 18.52 18.32
CA GLU A 87 17.05 18.18 19.24
C GLU A 87 15.76 18.96 18.97
N SER A 88 15.87 20.12 18.32
CA SER A 88 14.76 20.96 17.90
C SER A 88 14.07 20.48 16.63
N ALA A 89 14.65 19.51 15.91
CA ALA A 89 14.08 18.97 14.67
C ALA A 89 12.69 18.38 14.89
N SER A 90 11.83 18.55 13.87
CA SER A 90 10.52 17.93 13.82
C SER A 90 10.58 16.51 13.25
N ILE A 91 9.49 15.76 13.37
CA ILE A 91 9.32 14.48 12.68
C ILE A 91 9.47 14.66 11.16
N TYR A 92 8.97 15.76 10.61
CA TYR A 92 9.08 16.06 9.19
C TYR A 92 10.54 16.18 8.75
N ASP A 93 11.38 16.90 9.53
CA ASP A 93 12.81 17.04 9.24
C ASP A 93 13.51 15.68 9.28
N ALA A 94 13.15 14.82 10.23
CA ALA A 94 13.69 13.47 10.31
C ALA A 94 13.32 12.61 9.09
N LEU A 95 12.07 12.68 8.61
CA LEU A 95 11.64 12.00 7.38
C LEU A 95 12.42 12.49 6.15
N GLU A 96 12.64 13.79 6.04
CA GLU A 96 13.45 14.37 4.96
C GLU A 96 14.90 13.87 5.01
N PHE A 97 15.48 13.74 6.21
CA PHE A 97 16.81 13.15 6.40
C PHE A 97 16.85 11.69 5.93
N PHE A 98 15.89 10.87 6.33
CA PHE A 98 15.81 9.47 5.88
C PHE A 98 15.67 9.37 4.36
N ALA A 99 14.83 10.20 3.76
CA ALA A 99 14.61 10.22 2.31
C ALA A 99 15.87 10.66 1.54
N THR A 100 16.60 11.67 2.06
CA THR A 100 17.75 12.29 1.41
C THR A 100 19.00 11.42 1.54
N TYR A 101 19.33 10.99 2.75
CA TYR A 101 20.59 10.30 3.03
C TYR A 101 20.49 8.78 2.94
N ARG A 102 19.28 8.21 2.97
CA ARG A 102 19.00 6.77 2.91
C ARG A 102 19.78 5.93 3.93
N PHE A 103 20.06 6.50 5.09
CA PHE A 103 20.65 5.78 6.22
C PHE A 103 19.56 5.11 7.06
N LEU A 104 19.94 4.08 7.81
CA LEU A 104 19.00 3.32 8.65
C LEU A 104 18.79 3.95 10.02
N ALA A 105 19.69 4.83 10.45
CA ALA A 105 19.60 5.53 11.72
C ALA A 105 20.37 6.86 11.68
N PHE A 106 19.88 7.86 12.43
CA PHE A 106 20.51 9.16 12.60
C PHE A 106 20.69 9.47 14.07
N PRO A 107 21.86 10.02 14.47
CA PRO A 107 22.05 10.54 15.82
C PRO A 107 21.32 11.87 15.96
N VAL A 108 20.71 12.08 17.12
CA VAL A 108 20.12 13.36 17.54
C VAL A 108 21.08 14.00 18.53
N VAL A 109 21.40 15.26 18.30
CA VAL A 109 22.43 15.99 19.08
C VAL A 109 21.85 17.26 19.69
N ASP A 110 22.43 17.66 20.83
CA ASP A 110 22.18 18.96 21.45
C ASP A 110 22.96 20.10 20.75
N GLU A 111 22.87 21.32 21.31
CA GLU A 111 23.53 22.51 20.78
C GLU A 111 25.08 22.37 20.83
N ASP A 112 25.61 21.58 21.76
CA ASP A 112 27.06 21.29 21.92
C ASP A 112 27.53 20.13 21.02
N ARG A 113 26.66 19.58 20.15
CA ARG A 113 26.90 18.39 19.34
C ARG A 113 27.09 17.09 20.14
N LYS A 114 26.63 17.01 21.37
CA LYS A 114 26.59 15.76 22.14
C LYS A 114 25.37 14.93 21.76
N ILE A 115 25.56 13.62 21.68
CA ILE A 115 24.48 12.70 21.30
C ILE A 115 23.50 12.55 22.47
N ILE A 116 22.23 12.88 22.23
CA ILE A 116 21.14 12.72 23.20
C ILE A 116 20.29 11.49 22.93
N GLY A 117 20.37 10.93 21.71
CA GLY A 117 19.67 9.73 21.30
C GLY A 117 19.86 9.42 19.83
N VAL A 118 19.22 8.36 19.37
CA VAL A 118 19.27 7.90 17.97
C VAL A 118 17.86 7.66 17.47
N VAL A 119 17.57 8.09 16.25
CA VAL A 119 16.34 7.79 15.54
C VAL A 119 16.65 6.72 14.50
N ASP A 120 16.05 5.55 14.67
CA ASP A 120 16.13 4.41 13.77
C ASP A 120 14.87 4.41 12.87
N VAL A 121 15.03 4.10 11.60
CA VAL A 121 13.90 4.08 10.66
C VAL A 121 12.80 3.11 11.10
N ASN A 122 13.16 1.93 11.63
CA ASN A 122 12.19 0.94 12.08
C ASN A 122 11.52 1.36 13.40
N PHE A 123 12.32 1.83 14.37
CA PHE A 123 11.79 2.35 15.64
C PHE A 123 10.91 3.58 15.43
N PHE A 124 11.33 4.47 14.55
CA PHE A 124 10.58 5.65 14.17
C PHE A 124 9.24 5.26 13.49
N THR A 125 9.30 4.31 12.55
CA THR A 125 8.11 3.78 11.87
C THR A 125 7.18 3.04 12.85
N GLU A 126 7.75 2.19 13.73
CA GLU A 126 6.98 1.43 14.73
C GLU A 126 6.31 2.37 15.75
N LYS A 127 7.00 3.42 16.21
CA LYS A 127 6.47 4.36 17.20
C LYS A 127 5.45 5.33 16.59
N LEU A 128 5.60 5.72 15.33
CA LEU A 128 4.58 6.45 14.57
C LEU A 128 3.34 5.59 14.32
N LEU A 129 3.53 4.31 14.04
CA LEU A 129 2.44 3.34 13.83
C LEU A 129 1.72 2.99 15.15
N ASN A 130 2.41 3.07 16.30
CA ASN A 130 1.85 2.81 17.63
C ASN A 130 1.25 4.06 18.30
N THR A 131 1.41 5.26 17.71
CA THR A 131 0.71 6.46 18.17
C THR A 131 -0.67 6.48 17.52
N ASP A 132 -1.66 5.82 18.14
CA ASP A 132 -3.12 5.79 17.92
C ASP A 132 -3.70 5.92 16.48
N GLU A 133 -2.86 5.99 15.44
CA GLU A 133 -3.27 5.92 14.04
C GLU A 133 -2.24 5.11 13.21
N PRO A 134 -2.43 3.81 13.06
CA PRO A 134 -1.68 3.01 12.09
C PRO A 134 -2.30 3.21 10.70
N GLU A 135 -2.18 4.41 10.10
CA GLU A 135 -2.85 4.71 8.83
C GLU A 135 -2.22 3.99 7.63
N GLU A 136 -0.90 3.82 7.55
CA GLU A 136 -0.27 3.36 6.30
C GLU A 136 -0.24 1.83 6.07
N VAL A 137 -0.18 1.03 7.12
CA VAL A 137 -0.26 -0.44 6.97
C VAL A 137 -1.72 -0.91 6.84
N ASN A 138 -2.66 -0.16 7.41
CA ASN A 138 -4.09 -0.39 7.22
C ASN A 138 -4.56 -0.05 5.80
N ASP A 139 -3.85 0.82 5.08
CA ASP A 139 -4.27 1.35 3.78
C ASP A 139 -4.52 0.27 2.73
N VAL A 140 -3.64 -0.73 2.63
CA VAL A 140 -3.78 -1.82 1.65
C VAL A 140 -4.92 -2.79 2.02
N PHE A 141 -5.21 -2.93 3.31
CA PHE A 141 -6.22 -3.87 3.81
C PHE A 141 -7.56 -3.22 4.10
N GLU A 142 -7.60 -1.90 4.30
CA GLU A 142 -8.83 -1.12 4.31
C GLU A 142 -9.50 -1.12 2.93
N GLU A 143 -8.71 -1.22 1.83
CA GLU A 143 -9.22 -1.45 0.48
C GLU A 143 -10.05 -2.74 0.36
N LEU A 144 -9.77 -3.73 1.21
CA LEU A 144 -10.54 -4.98 1.30
C LEU A 144 -11.70 -4.89 2.30
N GLY A 145 -11.98 -3.71 2.86
CA GLY A 145 -13.15 -3.44 3.68
C GLY A 145 -13.00 -3.75 5.17
N PHE A 146 -11.77 -3.87 5.71
CA PHE A 146 -11.59 -4.08 7.15
C PHE A 146 -10.24 -3.57 7.68
N LYS A 147 -10.27 -3.04 8.93
CA LYS A 147 -9.05 -2.62 9.65
C LYS A 147 -8.36 -3.83 10.26
N ILE A 148 -7.17 -4.18 9.73
CA ILE A 148 -6.39 -5.31 10.26
C ILE A 148 -6.03 -5.13 11.73
N SER A 149 -5.68 -3.90 12.15
CA SER A 149 -5.33 -3.60 13.54
C SER A 149 -6.43 -3.99 14.53
N GLU A 150 -7.69 -3.87 14.13
CA GLU A 150 -8.83 -4.23 14.97
C GLU A 150 -9.14 -5.74 14.98
N ILE A 151 -8.67 -6.47 13.97
CA ILE A 151 -8.98 -7.89 13.75
C ILE A 151 -7.83 -8.80 14.15
N LYS A 152 -6.57 -8.35 14.05
CA LYS A 152 -5.36 -9.17 14.29
C LYS A 152 -5.36 -9.87 15.66
N ASN A 153 -5.91 -9.21 16.69
CA ASN A 153 -6.00 -9.73 18.06
C ASN A 153 -7.46 -9.82 18.57
N ALA A 154 -8.46 -9.76 17.66
CA ALA A 154 -9.86 -9.76 18.03
C ALA A 154 -10.38 -11.18 18.33
N SER A 155 -11.30 -11.30 19.28
CA SER A 155 -12.07 -12.53 19.46
C SER A 155 -12.88 -12.86 18.19
N PRO A 156 -13.19 -14.15 17.92
CA PRO A 156 -13.96 -14.54 16.73
C PRO A 156 -15.28 -13.77 16.57
N THR A 157 -15.97 -13.48 17.65
CA THR A 157 -17.23 -12.72 17.66
C THR A 157 -17.03 -11.24 17.29
N LYS A 158 -15.92 -10.63 17.72
CA LYS A 158 -15.57 -9.26 17.34
C LYS A 158 -15.17 -9.19 15.86
N ALA A 159 -14.34 -10.11 15.40
CA ALA A 159 -13.97 -10.21 13.99
C ALA A 159 -15.18 -10.42 13.07
N TRP A 160 -16.17 -11.24 13.49
CA TRP A 160 -17.42 -11.43 12.78
C TRP A 160 -18.23 -10.13 12.64
N LYS A 161 -18.35 -9.34 13.72
CA LYS A 161 -19.10 -8.06 13.70
C LYS A 161 -18.49 -7.06 12.70
N PHE A 162 -17.17 -7.07 12.50
CA PHE A 162 -16.51 -6.18 11.54
C PHE A 162 -16.59 -6.68 10.10
N ARG A 163 -16.51 -7.99 9.87
CA ARG A 163 -16.46 -8.57 8.51
C ARG A 163 -17.84 -8.80 7.91
N PHE A 164 -18.82 -9.20 8.73
CA PHE A 164 -20.14 -9.60 8.25
C PHE A 164 -20.92 -8.51 7.50
N PRO A 165 -20.92 -7.22 7.91
CA PRO A 165 -21.60 -6.16 7.16
C PRO A 165 -21.16 -6.05 5.69
N TRP A 166 -19.86 -6.26 5.43
CA TRP A 166 -19.32 -6.23 4.06
C TRP A 166 -19.77 -7.42 3.24
N LEU A 167 -19.90 -8.59 3.86
CA LEU A 167 -20.48 -9.77 3.21
C LEU A 167 -21.95 -9.56 2.89
N LEU A 168 -22.68 -8.80 3.69
CA LEU A 168 -24.07 -8.43 3.36
C LEU A 168 -24.16 -7.59 2.07
N ALA A 169 -23.22 -6.68 1.84
CA ALA A 169 -23.15 -5.94 0.58
C ALA A 169 -22.95 -6.88 -0.61
N THR A 170 -22.02 -7.83 -0.48
CA THR A 170 -21.78 -8.87 -1.52
C THR A 170 -22.98 -9.79 -1.71
N ILE A 171 -23.68 -10.20 -0.64
CA ILE A 171 -24.90 -10.99 -0.73
C ILE A 171 -25.99 -10.21 -1.46
N THR A 172 -26.13 -8.92 -1.16
CA THR A 172 -27.14 -8.06 -1.80
C THR A 172 -26.86 -7.91 -3.30
N SER A 173 -25.61 -7.61 -3.69
CA SER A 173 -25.22 -7.49 -5.10
C SER A 173 -25.39 -8.83 -5.84
N GLY A 174 -24.92 -9.94 -5.25
CA GLY A 174 -25.04 -11.27 -5.82
C GLY A 174 -26.51 -11.71 -5.99
N THR A 175 -27.38 -11.38 -5.02
CA THR A 175 -28.83 -11.64 -5.15
C THR A 175 -29.45 -10.80 -6.29
N THR A 176 -29.04 -9.54 -6.40
CA THR A 176 -29.47 -8.67 -7.53
C THR A 176 -28.99 -9.23 -8.85
N CYS A 177 -27.75 -9.69 -8.93
CA CYS A 177 -27.21 -10.39 -10.10
C CYS A 177 -28.03 -11.65 -10.47
N ALA A 178 -28.42 -12.45 -9.48
CA ALA A 178 -29.23 -13.63 -9.70
C ALA A 178 -30.63 -13.28 -10.25
N VAL A 179 -31.25 -12.20 -9.75
CA VAL A 179 -32.53 -11.70 -10.27
C VAL A 179 -32.38 -11.27 -11.73
N PHE A 180 -31.36 -10.47 -12.06
CA PHE A 180 -31.13 -10.05 -13.46
C PHE A 180 -30.80 -11.24 -14.37
N ALA A 181 -29.94 -12.17 -13.92
CA ALA A 181 -29.68 -13.40 -14.69
C ALA A 181 -30.95 -14.20 -14.97
N GLY A 182 -31.88 -14.20 -14.00
CA GLY A 182 -33.20 -14.82 -14.15
C GLY A 182 -34.06 -14.25 -15.31
N LEU A 183 -33.91 -12.95 -15.64
CA LEU A 183 -34.59 -12.34 -16.79
C LEU A 183 -34.11 -12.93 -18.13
N PHE A 184 -32.88 -13.41 -18.19
CA PHE A 184 -32.27 -14.01 -19.38
C PHE A 184 -32.27 -15.55 -19.37
N LYS A 185 -33.12 -16.15 -18.53
CA LYS A 185 -33.22 -17.62 -18.39
C LYS A 185 -33.40 -18.35 -19.72
N ALA A 186 -34.24 -17.82 -20.59
CA ALA A 186 -34.50 -18.43 -21.90
C ALA A 186 -33.25 -18.43 -22.78
N THR A 187 -32.54 -17.33 -22.86
CA THR A 187 -31.27 -17.18 -23.60
C THR A 187 -30.18 -18.12 -23.09
N MET A 188 -30.05 -18.22 -21.76
CA MET A 188 -29.09 -19.14 -21.14
C MET A 188 -29.46 -20.61 -21.35
N ALA A 189 -30.73 -20.96 -21.30
CA ALA A 189 -31.22 -22.33 -21.56
C ALA A 189 -31.00 -22.76 -23.01
N ALA A 190 -31.20 -21.84 -23.95
CA ALA A 190 -30.95 -22.08 -25.37
C ALA A 190 -29.41 -22.18 -25.67
N ASN A 191 -28.59 -21.46 -24.91
CA ASN A 191 -27.14 -21.34 -25.13
C ASN A 191 -26.35 -21.60 -23.84
N VAL A 192 -26.22 -22.86 -23.44
CA VAL A 192 -25.55 -23.29 -22.20
C VAL A 192 -24.09 -22.79 -22.08
N ILE A 193 -23.43 -22.54 -23.21
CA ILE A 193 -22.09 -21.99 -23.24
C ILE A 193 -22.00 -20.63 -22.54
N LEU A 194 -23.05 -19.81 -22.57
CA LEU A 194 -23.08 -18.53 -21.87
C LEU A 194 -22.93 -18.72 -20.35
N ALA A 195 -23.61 -19.71 -19.78
CA ALA A 195 -23.49 -20.05 -18.38
C ALA A 195 -22.04 -20.53 -18.01
N SER A 196 -21.40 -21.26 -18.94
CA SER A 196 -20.02 -21.76 -18.70
C SER A 196 -18.96 -20.64 -18.61
N PHE A 197 -19.16 -19.55 -19.35
CA PHE A 197 -18.22 -18.41 -19.36
C PHE A 197 -18.62 -17.27 -18.41
N LEU A 198 -19.80 -17.36 -17.76
CA LEU A 198 -20.29 -16.30 -16.87
C LEU A 198 -19.30 -15.96 -15.74
N ALA A 199 -18.78 -16.96 -15.05
CA ALA A 199 -17.83 -16.78 -13.96
C ALA A 199 -16.52 -16.13 -14.43
N LEU A 200 -16.05 -16.47 -15.64
CA LEU A 200 -14.86 -15.88 -16.23
C LEU A 200 -15.07 -14.40 -16.58
N VAL A 201 -16.22 -14.06 -17.18
CA VAL A 201 -16.57 -12.66 -17.52
C VAL A 201 -16.64 -11.80 -16.26
N LEU A 202 -17.32 -12.28 -15.21
CA LEU A 202 -17.41 -11.58 -13.92
C LEU A 202 -16.04 -11.43 -13.27
N GLY A 203 -15.27 -12.50 -13.15
CA GLY A 203 -13.95 -12.46 -12.51
C GLY A 203 -12.95 -11.55 -13.23
N LEU A 204 -13.00 -11.46 -14.56
CA LEU A 204 -12.18 -10.50 -15.30
C LEU A 204 -12.62 -9.05 -15.03
N ALA A 205 -13.93 -8.77 -14.99
CA ALA A 205 -14.45 -7.44 -14.69
C ALA A 205 -14.15 -7.02 -13.24
N GLU A 206 -14.30 -7.92 -12.25
CA GLU A 206 -13.90 -7.69 -10.87
C GLU A 206 -12.42 -7.35 -10.76
N SER A 207 -11.56 -8.15 -11.39
CA SER A 207 -10.11 -7.94 -11.38
C SER A 207 -9.74 -6.56 -11.93
N MET A 208 -10.36 -6.14 -13.03
CA MET A 208 -10.10 -4.82 -13.62
C MET A 208 -10.60 -3.69 -12.72
N SER A 209 -11.78 -3.85 -12.12
CA SER A 209 -12.33 -2.83 -11.24
C SER A 209 -11.47 -2.63 -9.97
N ILE A 210 -10.93 -3.72 -9.39
CA ILE A 210 -10.01 -3.67 -8.27
C ILE A 210 -8.73 -2.91 -8.65
N GLN A 211 -8.11 -3.25 -9.79
CA GLN A 211 -6.89 -2.59 -10.24
C GLN A 211 -7.10 -1.08 -10.44
N SER A 212 -8.17 -0.67 -11.12
CA SER A 212 -8.49 0.74 -11.34
C SER A 212 -8.87 1.46 -10.04
N MET A 213 -9.58 0.80 -9.13
CA MET A 213 -9.94 1.31 -7.81
C MET A 213 -8.69 1.57 -6.95
N THR A 214 -7.79 0.61 -6.87
CA THR A 214 -6.55 0.71 -6.07
C THR A 214 -5.68 1.88 -6.54
N VAL A 215 -5.48 1.99 -7.87
CA VAL A 215 -4.74 3.13 -8.45
C VAL A 215 -5.43 4.46 -8.13
N THR A 216 -6.77 4.49 -8.20
CA THR A 216 -7.55 5.70 -7.93
C THR A 216 -7.44 6.12 -6.47
N ILE A 217 -7.57 5.21 -5.53
CA ILE A 217 -7.46 5.49 -4.09
C ILE A 217 -6.07 6.06 -3.77
N GLN A 218 -5.00 5.45 -4.28
CA GLN A 218 -3.63 5.94 -4.09
C GLN A 218 -3.44 7.37 -4.61
N ILE A 219 -4.00 7.70 -5.78
CA ILE A 219 -3.88 9.04 -6.35
C ILE A 219 -4.71 10.06 -5.55
N LEU A 220 -5.88 9.67 -5.04
CA LEU A 220 -6.74 10.54 -4.22
C LEU A 220 -6.08 10.94 -2.89
N HIS A 221 -5.20 10.11 -2.33
CA HIS A 221 -4.39 10.44 -1.14
C HIS A 221 -3.36 11.53 -1.42
N ALA A 222 -2.71 11.46 -2.58
CA ALA A 222 -1.63 12.37 -2.95
C ALA A 222 -2.10 13.73 -3.48
N ASN A 223 -3.35 13.84 -3.95
CA ASN A 223 -3.84 15.03 -4.68
C ASN A 223 -5.29 15.36 -4.35
N LYS A 224 -5.62 16.65 -4.20
CA LYS A 224 -7.01 17.09 -4.14
C LYS A 224 -7.68 16.90 -5.52
N PRO A 225 -8.71 16.05 -5.64
CA PRO A 225 -9.35 15.78 -6.92
C PRO A 225 -10.07 17.06 -7.43
N SER A 226 -9.84 17.37 -8.70
CA SER A 226 -10.56 18.40 -9.44
C SER A 226 -11.30 17.77 -10.63
N GLY A 227 -12.33 18.43 -11.17
CA GLY A 227 -13.04 17.93 -12.34
C GLY A 227 -12.11 17.69 -13.55
N LYS A 228 -11.09 18.55 -13.74
CA LYS A 228 -10.08 18.35 -14.79
C LYS A 228 -9.21 17.13 -14.52
N TRP A 229 -8.85 16.88 -13.27
CA TRP A 229 -8.12 15.69 -12.87
C TRP A 229 -8.93 14.41 -13.17
N TYR A 230 -10.22 14.40 -12.80
CA TYR A 230 -11.11 13.27 -13.05
C TYR A 230 -11.19 12.92 -14.54
N ILE A 231 -11.47 13.89 -15.40
CA ILE A 231 -11.59 13.68 -16.86
C ILE A 231 -10.27 13.16 -17.44
N LYS A 232 -9.13 13.75 -17.03
CA LYS A 232 -7.80 13.31 -17.52
C LYS A 232 -7.53 11.84 -17.14
N ASN A 233 -7.80 11.47 -15.89
CA ASN A 233 -7.59 10.09 -15.43
C ASN A 233 -8.60 9.13 -16.04
N LEU A 234 -9.85 9.55 -16.25
CA LEU A 234 -10.86 8.73 -16.92
C LEU A 234 -10.42 8.33 -18.34
N PHE A 235 -9.94 9.26 -19.14
CA PHE A 235 -9.42 8.92 -20.48
C PHE A 235 -8.23 7.99 -20.44
N ARG A 236 -7.30 8.19 -19.50
CA ARG A 236 -6.15 7.31 -19.31
C ARG A 236 -6.58 5.90 -18.94
N GLU A 237 -7.45 5.78 -17.93
CA GLU A 237 -7.98 4.50 -17.46
C GLU A 237 -8.82 3.79 -18.52
N LEU A 238 -9.68 4.50 -19.24
CA LEU A 238 -10.46 3.94 -20.36
C LEU A 238 -9.56 3.40 -21.47
N THR A 239 -8.46 4.09 -21.80
CA THR A 239 -7.50 3.59 -22.78
C THR A 239 -6.86 2.29 -22.33
N THR A 240 -6.43 2.24 -21.06
CA THR A 240 -5.88 1.02 -20.43
C THR A 240 -6.91 -0.10 -20.41
N GLY A 241 -8.14 0.19 -19.98
CA GLY A 241 -9.25 -0.77 -19.94
C GLY A 241 -9.62 -1.30 -21.30
N LEU A 242 -9.58 -0.46 -22.35
CA LEU A 242 -9.81 -0.89 -23.73
C LEU A 242 -8.70 -1.84 -24.22
N LEU A 243 -7.44 -1.51 -23.98
CA LEU A 243 -6.31 -2.38 -24.38
C LEU A 243 -6.38 -3.75 -23.68
N ILE A 244 -6.64 -3.76 -22.38
CA ILE A 244 -6.79 -4.99 -21.60
C ILE A 244 -8.05 -5.75 -22.06
N GLY A 245 -9.16 -5.04 -22.22
CA GLY A 245 -10.43 -5.62 -22.69
C GLY A 245 -10.32 -6.29 -24.07
N VAL A 246 -9.67 -5.63 -25.02
CA VAL A 246 -9.42 -6.21 -26.36
C VAL A 246 -8.52 -7.44 -26.25
N SER A 247 -7.43 -7.36 -25.46
CA SER A 247 -6.50 -8.48 -25.29
C SER A 247 -7.21 -9.69 -24.67
N CYS A 248 -7.93 -9.50 -23.54
CA CYS A 248 -8.66 -10.57 -22.88
C CYS A 248 -9.84 -11.08 -23.75
N GLY A 249 -10.60 -10.17 -24.37
CA GLY A 249 -11.71 -10.51 -25.24
C GLY A 249 -11.29 -11.35 -26.44
N LEU A 250 -10.16 -11.01 -27.09
CA LEU A 250 -9.62 -11.82 -28.18
C LEU A 250 -9.16 -13.20 -27.74
N ILE A 251 -8.45 -13.29 -26.62
CA ILE A 251 -7.99 -14.59 -26.08
C ILE A 251 -9.19 -15.48 -25.79
N VAL A 252 -10.22 -14.95 -25.11
CA VAL A 252 -11.41 -15.74 -24.78
C VAL A 252 -12.25 -16.05 -26.01
N ALA A 253 -12.37 -15.14 -26.97
CA ALA A 253 -13.04 -15.42 -28.23
C ALA A 253 -12.38 -16.57 -29.01
N LEU A 254 -11.03 -16.60 -29.06
CA LEU A 254 -10.30 -17.70 -29.67
C LEU A 254 -10.52 -19.03 -28.93
N LEU A 255 -10.54 -19.00 -27.59
CA LEU A 255 -10.87 -20.20 -26.78
C LEU A 255 -12.28 -20.72 -27.07
N VAL A 256 -13.28 -19.84 -27.15
CA VAL A 256 -14.65 -20.18 -27.48
C VAL A 256 -14.75 -20.75 -28.90
N LEU A 257 -14.06 -20.12 -29.85
CA LEU A 257 -14.02 -20.58 -31.24
C LEU A 257 -13.40 -21.98 -31.36
N ALA A 258 -12.28 -22.20 -30.65
CA ALA A 258 -11.60 -23.50 -30.62
C ALA A 258 -12.47 -24.60 -29.99
N TRP A 259 -13.27 -24.24 -28.98
CA TRP A 259 -14.12 -25.21 -28.27
C TRP A 259 -15.44 -25.53 -28.97
N LYS A 260 -16.12 -24.49 -29.49
CA LYS A 260 -17.50 -24.62 -30.05
C LYS A 260 -17.61 -24.44 -31.57
N HIS A 261 -16.51 -24.02 -32.22
CA HIS A 261 -16.46 -23.80 -33.67
C HIS A 261 -17.52 -22.82 -34.21
N THR A 262 -18.05 -21.92 -33.34
CA THR A 262 -19.09 -20.95 -33.68
C THR A 262 -18.61 -19.53 -33.51
N LEU A 263 -18.51 -18.80 -34.61
CA LEU A 263 -18.01 -17.41 -34.62
C LEU A 263 -18.93 -16.47 -33.83
N VAL A 264 -20.24 -16.70 -33.88
CA VAL A 264 -21.24 -15.86 -33.21
C VAL A 264 -21.03 -15.86 -31.69
N HIS A 265 -20.94 -17.05 -31.09
CA HIS A 265 -20.67 -17.13 -29.62
C HIS A 265 -19.32 -16.54 -29.25
N ALA A 266 -18.28 -16.78 -30.05
CA ALA A 266 -16.96 -16.19 -29.82
C ALA A 266 -16.98 -14.66 -29.85
N ALA A 267 -17.68 -14.08 -30.84
CA ALA A 267 -17.82 -12.64 -30.96
C ALA A 267 -18.64 -12.01 -29.81
N ILE A 268 -19.74 -12.66 -29.39
CA ILE A 268 -20.59 -12.18 -28.30
C ILE A 268 -19.79 -12.21 -26.97
N ILE A 269 -19.19 -13.35 -26.64
CA ILE A 269 -18.46 -13.51 -25.36
C ILE A 269 -17.23 -12.58 -25.33
N GLY A 270 -16.43 -12.56 -26.41
CA GLY A 270 -15.25 -11.68 -26.49
C GLY A 270 -15.62 -10.21 -26.51
N GLY A 271 -16.65 -9.83 -27.27
CA GLY A 271 -17.15 -8.44 -27.33
C GLY A 271 -17.74 -7.98 -25.99
N SER A 272 -18.46 -8.85 -25.30
CA SER A 272 -18.98 -8.56 -23.96
C SER A 272 -17.85 -8.34 -22.94
N ILE A 273 -16.73 -9.10 -23.01
CA ILE A 273 -15.56 -8.89 -22.16
C ILE A 273 -15.00 -7.49 -22.38
N ILE A 274 -14.87 -7.02 -23.61
CA ILE A 274 -14.38 -5.67 -23.90
C ILE A 274 -15.27 -4.61 -23.20
N LEU A 275 -16.57 -4.74 -23.33
CA LEU A 275 -17.54 -3.79 -22.75
C LEU A 275 -17.55 -3.86 -21.22
N THR A 276 -17.50 -5.05 -20.64
CA THR A 276 -17.46 -5.22 -19.17
C THR A 276 -16.17 -4.67 -18.57
N GLN A 277 -15.02 -4.80 -19.24
CA GLN A 277 -13.75 -4.21 -18.81
C GLN A 277 -13.81 -2.67 -18.81
N LEU A 278 -14.43 -2.06 -19.81
CA LEU A 278 -14.62 -0.60 -19.83
C LEU A 278 -15.50 -0.11 -18.67
N ILE A 279 -16.62 -0.79 -18.42
CA ILE A 279 -17.50 -0.45 -17.28
C ILE A 279 -16.79 -0.68 -15.94
N ALA A 280 -16.05 -1.77 -15.81
CA ALA A 280 -15.25 -2.06 -14.61
C ALA A 280 -14.24 -0.95 -14.32
N THR A 281 -13.57 -0.47 -15.35
CA THR A 281 -12.63 0.66 -15.26
C THR A 281 -13.32 1.96 -14.81
N ILE A 282 -14.50 2.25 -15.40
CA ILE A 282 -15.30 3.43 -15.02
C ILE A 282 -15.71 3.34 -13.54
N ASN A 283 -16.21 2.19 -13.11
CA ASN A 283 -16.61 1.97 -11.72
C ASN A 283 -15.43 2.10 -10.76
N GLY A 284 -14.28 1.50 -11.09
CA GLY A 284 -13.05 1.57 -10.29
C GLY A 284 -12.51 2.98 -10.10
N LEU A 285 -12.69 3.86 -11.09
CA LEU A 285 -12.32 5.28 -10.96
C LEU A 285 -13.42 6.11 -10.28
N SER A 286 -14.69 5.92 -10.71
CA SER A 286 -15.78 6.85 -10.35
C SER A 286 -16.26 6.67 -8.92
N ILE A 287 -16.33 5.41 -8.45
CA ILE A 287 -16.89 5.13 -7.12
C ILE A 287 -15.99 5.67 -5.99
N PRO A 288 -14.67 5.40 -5.95
CA PRO A 288 -13.80 6.01 -4.96
C PRO A 288 -13.79 7.54 -5.05
N SER A 289 -13.79 8.08 -6.27
CA SER A 289 -13.82 9.53 -6.49
C SER A 289 -15.09 10.18 -5.96
N ALA A 290 -16.24 9.53 -6.16
CA ALA A 290 -17.54 9.99 -5.65
C ALA A 290 -17.60 9.91 -4.11
N LEU A 291 -17.14 8.82 -3.50
CA LEU A 291 -17.09 8.66 -2.05
C LEU A 291 -16.20 9.73 -1.42
N HIS A 292 -15.02 9.98 -2.01
CA HIS A 292 -14.13 11.04 -1.56
C HIS A 292 -14.79 12.44 -1.66
N ALA A 293 -15.50 12.72 -2.75
CA ALA A 293 -16.23 13.99 -2.92
C ALA A 293 -17.36 14.16 -1.89
N LEU A 294 -17.99 13.07 -1.47
CA LEU A 294 -19.01 13.02 -0.42
C LEU A 294 -18.41 13.06 1.01
N LYS A 295 -17.09 13.17 1.14
CA LYS A 295 -16.35 13.11 2.43
C LYS A 295 -16.55 11.80 3.18
N LEU A 296 -16.85 10.72 2.47
CA LEU A 296 -16.85 9.35 2.96
C LEU A 296 -15.46 8.76 2.72
N ASP A 297 -15.04 7.86 3.60
CA ASP A 297 -13.76 7.19 3.43
C ASP A 297 -13.84 6.16 2.27
N PRO A 298 -13.14 6.43 1.13
CA PRO A 298 -13.18 5.52 0.00
C PRO A 298 -12.49 4.19 0.28
N LYS A 299 -11.54 4.12 1.24
CA LYS A 299 -10.82 2.91 1.58
C LYS A 299 -11.73 1.81 2.11
N ILE A 300 -12.73 2.18 2.91
CA ILE A 300 -13.61 1.21 3.57
C ILE A 300 -14.81 0.84 2.69
N ALA A 301 -15.40 1.82 2.02
CA ALA A 301 -16.68 1.64 1.33
C ALA A 301 -16.56 1.31 -0.17
N ALA A 302 -15.42 1.68 -0.80
CA ALA A 302 -15.31 1.56 -2.26
C ALA A 302 -15.30 0.10 -2.73
N GLY A 303 -14.60 -0.81 -2.05
CA GLY A 303 -14.46 -2.20 -2.47
C GLY A 303 -15.80 -2.90 -2.75
N PRO A 304 -16.63 -3.14 -1.73
CA PRO A 304 -17.89 -3.85 -1.91
C PRO A 304 -18.88 -3.16 -2.86
N ILE A 305 -18.89 -1.81 -2.88
CA ILE A 305 -19.78 -1.06 -3.78
C ILE A 305 -19.31 -1.18 -5.23
N THR A 306 -17.99 -1.01 -5.46
CA THR A 306 -17.41 -1.10 -6.81
C THR A 306 -17.60 -2.48 -7.40
N LEU A 307 -17.29 -3.53 -6.63
CA LEU A 307 -17.45 -4.92 -7.06
C LEU A 307 -18.92 -5.22 -7.34
N GLY A 308 -19.81 -4.91 -6.41
CA GLY A 308 -21.24 -5.20 -6.59
C GLY A 308 -21.87 -4.52 -7.79
N LEU A 309 -21.53 -3.25 -8.05
CA LEU A 309 -22.00 -2.54 -9.24
C LEU A 309 -21.38 -3.10 -10.52
N THR A 310 -20.08 -3.45 -10.47
CA THR A 310 -19.41 -4.06 -11.62
C THR A 310 -20.03 -5.38 -12.01
N ASP A 311 -20.37 -6.24 -11.06
CA ASP A 311 -21.05 -7.50 -11.31
C ASP A 311 -22.43 -7.29 -11.96
N ILE A 312 -23.23 -6.39 -11.41
CA ILE A 312 -24.56 -6.08 -11.94
C ILE A 312 -24.48 -5.62 -13.40
N PHE A 313 -23.61 -4.65 -13.68
CA PHE A 313 -23.43 -4.15 -15.05
C PHE A 313 -22.84 -5.22 -15.98
N SER A 314 -21.91 -6.04 -15.50
CA SER A 314 -21.32 -7.12 -16.29
C SER A 314 -22.35 -8.17 -16.70
N ILE A 315 -23.24 -8.58 -15.80
CA ILE A 315 -24.32 -9.50 -16.12
C ILE A 315 -25.30 -8.90 -17.16
N LEU A 316 -25.69 -7.65 -16.96
CA LEU A 316 -26.58 -6.97 -17.88
C LEU A 316 -25.99 -6.83 -19.29
N ILE A 317 -24.73 -6.46 -19.39
CA ILE A 317 -23.99 -6.34 -20.65
C ILE A 317 -23.84 -7.70 -21.32
N TYR A 318 -23.35 -8.69 -20.57
CA TYR A 318 -23.04 -10.01 -21.09
C TYR A 318 -24.29 -10.76 -21.59
N LEU A 319 -25.30 -10.89 -20.73
CA LEU A 319 -26.52 -11.59 -21.08
C LEU A 319 -27.42 -10.75 -21.98
N GLY A 320 -27.42 -9.42 -21.85
CA GLY A 320 -28.13 -8.51 -22.73
C GLY A 320 -27.61 -8.58 -24.17
N ALA A 321 -26.28 -8.51 -24.35
CA ALA A 321 -25.65 -8.65 -25.68
C ALA A 321 -25.98 -10.02 -26.28
N ALA A 322 -25.93 -11.09 -25.49
CA ALA A 322 -26.30 -12.43 -25.95
C ALA A 322 -27.78 -12.52 -26.35
N SER A 323 -28.66 -11.93 -25.55
CA SER A 323 -30.14 -11.95 -25.83
C SER A 323 -30.56 -11.14 -27.06
N LEU A 324 -29.75 -10.16 -27.47
CA LEU A 324 -30.02 -9.37 -28.68
C LEU A 324 -29.59 -10.07 -29.97
N VAL A 325 -28.65 -11.00 -29.90
CA VAL A 325 -28.01 -11.63 -31.07
C VAL A 325 -28.37 -13.10 -31.22
N LEU A 326 -28.62 -13.81 -30.10
CA LEU A 326 -28.98 -15.23 -30.04
C LEU A 326 -30.42 -15.42 -29.73
#